data_5071de0d032f3c513ba4837334f0b457
#
_entry.id   5071de0d032f3c513ba4837334f0b457
#
_cell.length_a   1.000
_cell.length_b   1.000
_cell.length_c   1.000
_cell.angle_alpha   90.00
_cell.angle_beta   90.00
_cell.angle_gamma   90.00
#
_symmetry.space_group_name_H-M   'P 1'
#
loop_
_entity.id
_entity.type
_entity.pdbx_description
1 polymer ?
#
loop_
_entity_poly.entity_id
_entity_poly.type
_entity_poly.pdbx_seq_one_letter_code
_entity_poly.pdbx_strand_id
1 'polypeptide(L)'
;HPKRTNEVATIFPEATLYTQVDENGSGVGDVLIVNTIGHLNECYSICDIAIVGGSFYNFGGHNPLEPAYYGKPIIIGEYHHSCRESVKALAGESAILVSYASDLAENIIDLHRNPEKRTSMGSKAQKCLERYSEALHKHMELLERWIS
;
A
#
# COMPACT_ATOMS: atom_id res chain seq x y z
N HIS A 1 4.23 12.90 2.13
CA HIS A 1 4.05 14.17 1.41
C HIS A 1 5.36 14.96 1.47
N PRO A 2 5.86 15.57 0.38
CA PRO A 2 7.16 16.26 0.34
C PRO A 2 7.37 17.30 1.44
N LYS A 3 6.30 17.94 1.91
CA LYS A 3 6.35 18.92 3.02
C LYS A 3 6.90 18.36 4.34
N ARG A 4 6.85 17.04 4.54
CA ARG A 4 7.35 16.38 5.75
C ARG A 4 8.73 15.73 5.58
N THR A 5 9.39 15.95 4.45
CA THR A 5 10.70 15.34 4.15
C THR A 5 11.71 15.59 5.27
N ASN A 6 11.86 16.84 5.72
CA ASN A 6 12.82 17.20 6.76
C ASN A 6 12.51 16.52 8.11
N GLU A 7 11.22 16.42 8.48
CA GLU A 7 10.78 15.74 9.70
C GLU A 7 11.15 14.25 9.64
N VAL A 8 10.87 13.58 8.52
CA VAL A 8 11.17 12.16 8.34
C VAL A 8 12.68 11.93 8.28
N ALA A 9 13.44 12.79 7.61
CA ALA A 9 14.91 12.71 7.55
C ALA A 9 15.56 12.88 8.94
N THR A 10 14.94 13.60 9.86
CA THR A 10 15.42 13.69 11.25
C THR A 10 15.32 12.35 11.98
N ILE A 11 14.31 11.53 11.65
CA ILE A 11 14.11 10.21 12.24
C ILE A 11 15.09 9.17 11.62
N PHE A 12 15.41 9.35 10.34
CA PHE A 12 16.30 8.48 9.57
C PHE A 12 17.48 9.29 9.02
N PRO A 13 18.48 9.66 9.84
CA PRO A 13 19.55 10.55 9.44
C PRO A 13 20.48 9.98 8.33
N GLU A 14 20.53 8.65 8.19
CA GLU A 14 21.28 7.93 7.14
C GLU A 14 20.46 7.70 5.85
N ALA A 15 19.19 8.16 5.81
CA ALA A 15 18.35 7.95 4.62
C ALA A 15 18.83 8.80 3.44
N THR A 16 18.81 8.20 2.26
CA THR A 16 19.03 8.91 1.01
C THR A 16 17.72 9.57 0.56
N LEU A 17 17.76 10.82 0.13
CA LEU A 17 16.60 11.45 -0.52
C LEU A 17 16.58 11.06 -2.00
N TYR A 18 15.39 10.72 -2.52
CA TYR A 18 15.23 10.35 -3.93
C TYR A 18 15.78 11.40 -4.89
N THR A 19 15.63 12.70 -4.58
CA THR A 19 16.21 13.80 -5.38
C THR A 19 17.72 13.88 -5.37
N GLN A 20 18.40 13.11 -4.53
CA GLN A 20 19.88 13.05 -4.43
C GLN A 20 20.47 11.79 -5.08
N VAL A 21 19.60 10.88 -5.54
CA VAL A 21 20.01 9.66 -6.26
C VAL A 21 20.41 10.05 -7.68
N ASP A 22 21.58 9.60 -8.12
CA ASP A 22 22.03 9.81 -9.49
C ASP A 22 21.29 8.92 -10.50
N GLU A 23 21.48 9.18 -11.80
CA GLU A 23 20.83 8.44 -12.89
C GLU A 23 21.18 6.94 -12.90
N ASN A 24 22.26 6.55 -12.26
CA ASN A 24 22.71 5.16 -12.15
C ASN A 24 22.21 4.47 -10.87
N GLY A 25 21.47 5.17 -10.02
CA GLY A 25 20.99 4.65 -8.74
C GLY A 25 22.10 4.50 -7.68
N SER A 26 23.25 5.14 -7.87
CA SER A 26 24.38 5.04 -6.94
C SER A 26 24.10 5.81 -5.66
N GLY A 27 24.64 5.31 -4.53
CA GLY A 27 24.57 5.99 -3.23
C GLY A 27 23.26 5.80 -2.48
N VAL A 28 22.38 4.90 -2.91
CA VAL A 28 21.17 4.55 -2.17
C VAL A 28 21.55 3.66 -0.99
N GLY A 29 21.26 4.13 0.24
CA GLY A 29 21.40 3.35 1.46
C GLY A 29 20.20 2.43 1.72
N ASP A 30 20.15 1.88 2.95
CA ASP A 30 19.06 0.97 3.36
C ASP A 30 17.68 1.65 3.43
N VAL A 31 17.66 2.99 3.56
CA VAL A 31 16.44 3.79 3.62
C VAL A 31 16.45 4.84 2.51
N LEU A 32 15.43 4.80 1.66
CA LEU A 32 15.18 5.80 0.63
C LEU A 32 13.91 6.61 0.98
N ILE A 33 14.05 7.91 1.11
CA ILE A 33 12.92 8.83 1.29
C ILE A 33 12.54 9.40 -0.08
N VAL A 34 11.41 8.97 -0.60
CA VAL A 34 10.84 9.53 -1.84
C VAL A 34 10.17 10.86 -1.52
N ASN A 35 10.92 11.94 -1.74
CA ASN A 35 10.55 13.31 -1.40
C ASN A 35 9.92 14.08 -2.58
N THR A 36 9.44 13.37 -3.59
CA THR A 36 8.76 13.88 -4.79
C THR A 36 7.37 13.26 -4.93
N ILE A 37 6.54 13.81 -5.80
CA ILE A 37 5.20 13.29 -6.13
C ILE A 37 5.28 12.49 -7.43
N GLY A 38 4.44 11.44 -7.55
CA GLY A 38 4.27 10.68 -8.79
C GLY A 38 4.94 9.30 -8.80
N HIS A 39 5.86 9.01 -7.87
CA HIS A 39 6.63 7.75 -7.86
C HIS A 39 6.03 6.63 -6.99
N LEU A 40 4.89 6.85 -6.37
CA LEU A 40 4.31 5.85 -5.45
C LEU A 40 3.94 4.55 -6.16
N ASN A 41 3.43 4.63 -7.38
CA ASN A 41 3.10 3.46 -8.19
C ASN A 41 4.34 2.63 -8.54
N GLU A 42 5.45 3.29 -8.87
CA GLU A 42 6.73 2.64 -9.12
C GLU A 42 7.22 1.93 -7.86
N CYS A 43 7.13 2.58 -6.70
CA CYS A 43 7.46 1.95 -5.41
C CYS A 43 6.61 0.70 -5.15
N TYR A 44 5.30 0.76 -5.40
CA TYR A 44 4.44 -0.42 -5.24
C TYR A 44 4.77 -1.52 -6.25
N SER A 45 5.18 -1.19 -7.46
CA SER A 45 5.52 -2.22 -8.46
C SER A 45 6.70 -3.09 -8.04
N ILE A 46 7.65 -2.56 -7.29
CA ILE A 46 8.90 -3.24 -6.91
C ILE A 46 8.94 -3.72 -5.44
N CYS A 47 8.07 -3.22 -4.56
CA CYS A 47 8.13 -3.59 -3.14
C CYS A 47 7.72 -5.04 -2.89
N ASP A 48 8.25 -5.65 -1.83
CA ASP A 48 7.85 -6.98 -1.34
C ASP A 48 6.66 -6.93 -0.38
N ILE A 49 6.54 -5.85 0.40
CA ILE A 49 5.47 -5.63 1.38
C ILE A 49 5.09 -4.16 1.33
N ALA A 50 3.80 -3.87 1.24
CA ALA A 50 3.27 -2.52 1.30
C ALA A 50 2.68 -2.22 2.68
N ILE A 51 3.14 -1.13 3.31
CA ILE A 51 2.57 -0.62 4.56
C ILE A 51 1.84 0.68 4.25
N VAL A 52 0.52 0.67 4.44
CA VAL A 52 -0.33 1.82 4.10
C VAL A 52 -0.34 2.81 5.26
N GLY A 53 0.27 3.98 5.03
CA GLY A 53 0.39 5.04 6.01
C GLY A 53 -0.93 5.73 6.37
N GLY A 54 -0.88 6.63 7.36
CA GLY A 54 -2.06 7.37 7.85
C GLY A 54 -3.05 6.51 8.63
N SER A 55 -2.73 5.25 8.90
CA SER A 55 -3.63 4.26 9.51
C SER A 55 -3.19 3.78 10.90
N PHE A 56 -1.96 4.08 11.32
CA PHE A 56 -1.44 3.72 12.65
C PHE A 56 -1.71 4.80 13.72
N TYR A 57 -2.27 5.93 13.29
CA TYR A 57 -2.80 7.01 14.10
C TYR A 57 -4.12 7.47 13.48
N ASN A 58 -4.93 8.21 14.22
CA ASN A 58 -6.28 8.59 13.78
C ASN A 58 -6.31 9.64 12.66
N PHE A 59 -5.69 9.31 11.50
CA PHE A 59 -5.75 10.10 10.27
C PHE A 59 -6.68 9.51 9.19
N GLY A 60 -7.17 8.27 9.40
CA GLY A 60 -8.17 7.65 8.52
C GLY A 60 -7.64 6.65 7.49
N GLY A 61 -6.32 6.55 7.31
CA GLY A 61 -5.68 5.63 6.38
C GLY A 61 -5.69 6.10 4.92
N HIS A 62 -4.62 5.78 4.19
CA HIS A 62 -4.54 5.97 2.75
C HIS A 62 -5.18 4.79 2.00
N ASN A 63 -5.24 4.88 0.68
CA ASN A 63 -5.93 3.92 -0.17
C ASN A 63 -5.16 2.58 -0.30
N PRO A 64 -5.70 1.44 0.21
CA PRO A 64 -5.05 0.14 0.08
C PRO A 64 -5.22 -0.51 -1.31
N LEU A 65 -6.07 0.03 -2.18
CA LEU A 65 -6.29 -0.53 -3.51
C LEU A 65 -5.11 -0.28 -4.44
N GLU A 66 -4.28 0.73 -4.17
CA GLU A 66 -3.08 1.01 -4.96
C GLU A 66 -2.07 -0.15 -4.89
N PRO A 67 -1.59 -0.59 -3.70
CA PRO A 67 -0.73 -1.76 -3.62
C PRO A 67 -1.45 -3.07 -4.02
N ALA A 68 -2.78 -3.17 -3.84
CA ALA A 68 -3.57 -4.32 -4.28
C ALA A 68 -3.49 -4.50 -5.81
N TYR A 69 -3.52 -3.40 -6.57
CA TYR A 69 -3.38 -3.42 -8.02
C TYR A 69 -2.07 -4.09 -8.47
N TYR A 70 -0.99 -3.87 -7.73
CA TYR A 70 0.32 -4.49 -8.00
C TYR A 70 0.49 -5.88 -7.37
N GLY A 71 -0.57 -6.46 -6.82
CA GLY A 71 -0.52 -7.80 -6.21
C GLY A 71 0.41 -7.88 -5.00
N LYS A 72 0.49 -6.80 -4.22
CA LYS A 72 1.36 -6.75 -3.05
C LYS A 72 0.64 -7.16 -1.77
N PRO A 73 1.30 -7.88 -0.85
CA PRO A 73 0.79 -8.07 0.50
C PRO A 73 0.72 -6.73 1.22
N ILE A 74 -0.40 -6.49 1.88
CA ILE A 74 -0.71 -5.17 2.44
C ILE A 74 -0.82 -5.28 3.95
N ILE A 75 -0.16 -4.36 4.67
CA ILE A 75 -0.39 -4.12 6.08
C ILE A 75 -0.99 -2.72 6.22
N ILE A 76 -2.07 -2.60 7.00
CA ILE A 76 -2.72 -1.33 7.31
C ILE A 76 -3.00 -1.27 8.81
N GLY A 77 -2.97 -0.06 9.40
CA GLY A 77 -3.28 0.15 10.80
C GLY A 77 -4.78 0.13 11.09
N GLU A 78 -5.13 0.13 12.37
CA GLU A 78 -6.52 0.09 12.86
C GLU A 78 -7.35 1.35 12.49
N TYR A 79 -6.70 2.50 12.29
CA TYR A 79 -7.39 3.75 11.93
C TYR A 79 -7.52 3.89 10.41
N HIS A 80 -8.43 3.11 9.82
CA HIS A 80 -8.66 3.09 8.36
C HIS A 80 -10.08 3.51 7.95
N HIS A 81 -10.68 4.42 8.71
CA HIS A 81 -12.08 4.84 8.50
C HIS A 81 -12.33 5.54 7.16
N SER A 82 -11.31 6.18 6.54
CA SER A 82 -11.43 6.81 5.22
C SER A 82 -11.48 5.78 4.06
N CYS A 83 -11.02 4.54 4.30
CA CYS A 83 -10.99 3.47 3.30
C CYS A 83 -11.62 2.16 3.82
N ARG A 84 -12.59 2.28 4.75
CA ARG A 84 -13.23 1.16 5.45
C ARG A 84 -13.75 0.07 4.54
N GLU A 85 -14.47 0.44 3.48
CA GLU A 85 -15.07 -0.55 2.57
C GLU A 85 -14.00 -1.32 1.79
N SER A 86 -12.95 -0.65 1.34
CA SER A 86 -11.82 -1.31 0.67
C SER A 86 -11.10 -2.27 1.62
N VAL A 87 -10.86 -1.85 2.85
CA VAL A 87 -10.23 -2.71 3.87
C VAL A 87 -11.12 -3.92 4.20
N LYS A 88 -12.42 -3.72 4.38
CA LYS A 88 -13.37 -4.80 4.65
C LYS A 88 -13.38 -5.85 3.54
N ALA A 89 -13.37 -5.41 2.30
CA ALA A 89 -13.35 -6.30 1.16
C ALA A 89 -12.04 -7.11 1.06
N LEU A 90 -10.89 -6.44 1.18
CA LEU A 90 -9.59 -7.10 1.17
C LEU A 90 -9.42 -8.06 2.37
N ALA A 91 -9.90 -7.68 3.55
CA ALA A 91 -9.84 -8.51 4.76
C ALA A 91 -10.71 -9.77 4.64
N GLY A 92 -11.89 -9.66 4.03
CA GLY A 92 -12.76 -10.81 3.75
C GLY A 92 -12.11 -11.90 2.89
N GLU A 93 -11.14 -11.52 2.06
CA GLU A 93 -10.35 -12.44 1.23
C GLU A 93 -8.99 -12.80 1.86
N SER A 94 -8.69 -12.35 3.06
CA SER A 94 -7.35 -12.48 3.68
C SER A 94 -6.23 -11.88 2.81
N ALA A 95 -6.54 -10.78 2.14
CA ALA A 95 -5.66 -10.09 1.21
C ALA A 95 -4.93 -8.90 1.84
N ILE A 96 -5.36 -8.49 3.04
CA ILE A 96 -4.78 -7.41 3.82
C ILE A 96 -4.67 -7.84 5.28
N LEU A 97 -3.64 -7.37 5.97
CA LEU A 97 -3.45 -7.54 7.40
C LEU A 97 -3.71 -6.21 8.11
N VAL A 98 -4.72 -6.19 8.98
CA VAL A 98 -4.94 -5.05 9.89
C VAL A 98 -4.08 -5.25 11.13
N SER A 99 -3.23 -4.29 11.46
CA SER A 99 -2.22 -4.38 12.50
C SER A 99 -2.31 -3.21 13.48
N TYR A 100 -2.07 -3.48 14.75
CA TYR A 100 -1.73 -2.43 15.71
C TYR A 100 -0.29 -1.95 15.48
N ALA A 101 0.01 -0.72 15.90
CA ALA A 101 1.37 -0.18 15.79
C ALA A 101 2.39 -1.01 16.58
N SER A 102 1.98 -1.58 17.73
CA SER A 102 2.81 -2.47 18.56
C SER A 102 3.25 -3.74 17.83
N ASP A 103 2.41 -4.26 16.93
CA ASP A 103 2.57 -5.58 16.30
C ASP A 103 3.16 -5.45 14.89
N LEU A 104 3.34 -4.22 14.41
CA LEU A 104 3.76 -3.95 13.03
C LEU A 104 5.09 -4.62 12.70
N ALA A 105 6.09 -4.51 13.59
CA ALA A 105 7.40 -5.10 13.36
C ALA A 105 7.34 -6.63 13.25
N GLU A 106 6.56 -7.29 14.11
CA GLU A 106 6.37 -8.74 14.09
C GLU A 106 5.67 -9.19 12.79
N ASN A 107 4.64 -8.46 12.38
CA ASN A 107 3.90 -8.72 11.16
C ASN A 107 4.78 -8.57 9.90
N ILE A 108 5.67 -7.58 9.87
CA ILE A 108 6.65 -7.40 8.77
C ILE A 108 7.61 -8.59 8.74
N ILE A 109 8.17 -8.98 9.89
CA ILE A 109 9.11 -10.09 10.00
C ILE A 109 8.45 -11.40 9.56
N ASP A 110 7.21 -11.65 9.98
CA ASP A 110 6.46 -12.85 9.58
C ASP A 110 6.27 -12.89 8.06
N LEU A 111 5.80 -11.82 7.46
CA LEU A 111 5.67 -11.73 6.00
C LEU A 111 7.02 -11.83 5.28
N HIS A 112 8.08 -11.23 5.83
CA HIS A 112 9.41 -11.31 5.24
C HIS A 112 9.92 -12.76 5.20
N ARG A 113 9.74 -13.50 6.27
CA ARG A 113 10.17 -14.92 6.41
C ARG A 113 9.30 -15.90 5.65
N ASN A 114 8.10 -15.50 5.22
CA ASN A 114 7.12 -16.38 4.59
C ASN A 114 6.74 -15.91 3.17
N PRO A 115 7.55 -16.23 2.15
CA PRO A 115 7.30 -15.80 0.76
C PRO A 115 6.00 -16.36 0.19
N GLU A 116 5.58 -17.58 0.60
CA GLU A 116 4.32 -18.17 0.14
C GLU A 116 3.12 -17.36 0.66
N LYS A 117 3.15 -16.93 1.92
CA LYS A 117 2.13 -16.06 2.50
C LYS A 117 2.07 -14.72 1.77
N ARG A 118 3.23 -14.10 1.48
CA ARG A 118 3.30 -12.86 0.69
C ARG A 118 2.63 -13.01 -0.66
N THR A 119 3.03 -14.03 -1.42
CA THR A 119 2.49 -14.30 -2.77
C THR A 119 0.99 -14.58 -2.72
N SER A 120 0.54 -15.38 -1.76
CA SER A 120 -0.88 -15.68 -1.58
C SER A 120 -1.69 -14.43 -1.28
N MET A 121 -1.24 -13.59 -0.33
CA MET A 121 -1.93 -12.34 0.02
C MET A 121 -1.99 -11.38 -1.17
N GLY A 122 -0.87 -11.17 -1.87
CA GLY A 122 -0.81 -10.30 -3.03
C GLY A 122 -1.73 -10.75 -4.17
N SER A 123 -1.73 -12.04 -4.49
CA SER A 123 -2.62 -12.62 -5.50
C SER A 123 -4.11 -12.45 -5.14
N LYS A 124 -4.46 -12.61 -3.87
CA LYS A 124 -5.83 -12.38 -3.38
C LYS A 124 -6.24 -10.92 -3.45
N ALA A 125 -5.30 -10.00 -3.15
CA ALA A 125 -5.53 -8.56 -3.23
C ALA A 125 -5.86 -8.15 -4.68
N GLN A 126 -5.08 -8.61 -5.63
CA GLN A 126 -5.29 -8.33 -7.05
C GLN A 126 -6.63 -8.90 -7.56
N LYS A 127 -6.94 -10.16 -7.25
CA LYS A 127 -8.22 -10.78 -7.61
C LYS A 127 -9.44 -10.10 -6.98
N CYS A 128 -9.29 -9.61 -5.75
CA CYS A 128 -10.33 -8.82 -5.10
C CYS A 128 -10.62 -7.55 -5.89
N LEU A 129 -9.58 -6.84 -6.34
CA LEU A 129 -9.70 -5.62 -7.13
C LEU A 129 -10.33 -5.89 -8.52
N GLU A 130 -9.94 -6.96 -9.20
CA GLU A 130 -10.51 -7.38 -10.49
C GLU A 130 -12.04 -7.59 -10.38
N ARG A 131 -12.50 -8.30 -9.34
CA ARG A 131 -13.95 -8.51 -9.09
C ARG A 131 -14.71 -7.21 -8.82
N TYR A 132 -14.09 -6.24 -8.14
CA TYR A 132 -14.68 -4.92 -7.96
C TYR A 132 -14.84 -4.17 -9.28
N SER A 133 -13.82 -4.22 -10.13
CA SER A 133 -13.85 -3.61 -11.46
C SER A 133 -14.94 -4.21 -12.35
N GLU A 134 -15.08 -5.55 -12.37
CA GLU A 134 -16.12 -6.25 -13.11
C GLU A 134 -17.52 -5.91 -12.60
N ALA A 135 -17.70 -5.84 -11.27
CA ALA A 135 -18.98 -5.48 -10.68
C ALA A 135 -19.37 -4.04 -11.05
N LEU A 136 -18.42 -3.11 -11.02
CA LEU A 136 -18.64 -1.73 -11.44
C LEU A 136 -19.03 -1.64 -12.93
N HIS A 137 -18.34 -2.37 -13.79
CA HIS A 137 -18.64 -2.40 -15.22
C HIS A 137 -20.05 -2.90 -15.50
N LYS A 138 -20.47 -4.01 -14.86
CA LYS A 138 -21.84 -4.53 -14.97
C LYS A 138 -22.89 -3.53 -14.50
N HIS A 139 -22.65 -2.78 -13.44
CA HIS A 139 -23.55 -1.74 -12.96
C HIS A 139 -23.67 -0.58 -13.95
N MET A 140 -22.55 -0.17 -14.57
CA MET A 140 -22.57 0.87 -15.61
C MET A 140 -23.38 0.44 -16.84
N GLU A 141 -23.21 -0.79 -17.33
CA GLU A 141 -24.00 -1.35 -18.43
C GLU A 141 -25.52 -1.40 -18.12
N LEU A 142 -25.87 -1.73 -16.87
CA LEU A 142 -27.27 -1.71 -16.44
C LEU A 142 -27.86 -0.31 -16.44
N LEU A 143 -27.10 0.69 -15.95
CA LEU A 143 -27.53 2.09 -15.93
C LEU A 143 -27.71 2.64 -17.35
N GLU A 144 -26.80 2.34 -18.27
CA GLU A 144 -26.91 2.77 -19.68
C GLU A 144 -28.21 2.23 -20.35
N ARG A 145 -28.61 1.00 -20.02
CA ARG A 145 -29.88 0.41 -20.51
C ARG A 145 -31.13 1.09 -19.94
N TRP A 146 -31.03 1.79 -18.81
CA TRP A 146 -32.16 2.48 -18.18
C TRP A 146 -32.28 3.93 -18.66
N ILE A 147 -31.22 4.51 -19.22
CA ILE A 147 -31.16 5.90 -19.68
C ILE A 147 -31.42 6.00 -21.20
N SER A 148 -31.28 4.89 -21.92
CA SER A 148 -31.60 4.77 -23.36
C SER A 148 -33.04 4.32 -23.56
#